data_16d3b29217c3e58bb19534df51ea1866
#
_entry.id   16d3b29217c3e58bb19534df51ea1866
#
_cell.length_a   1.000
_cell.length_b   1.000
_cell.length_c   1.000
_cell.angle_alpha   90.00
_cell.angle_beta   90.00
_cell.angle_gamma   90.00
#
_symmetry.space_group_name_H-M   'P 1'
#
loop_
_entity.id
_entity.type
_entity.pdbx_description
1 polymer ?
#
loop_
_entity_poly.entity_id
_entity_poly.type
_entity_poly.pdbx_seq_one_letter_code
_entity_poly.pdbx_strand_id
1 'polypeptide(L)'
;MKTIKFLRLSLFAGCIALMASCSDPVKSRMGGYSYQIAKQEVTIDDTVSIVLTGEMGALQMERVKNDNILLTFNSLKGDVYTTTGRIDDDEIVLQPFERTLSVTYTVTQEDLLRPVDKTVNETYNIEVSGGAEMHDETIHFTLQYRGTGVSNDKQIVGEDILMVAKKN
;
A
#
# COMPACT_ATOMS: atom_id res chain seq x y z
N MET A 1 35.91 -41.78 -47.64
CA MET A 1 36.16 -41.26 -46.28
C MET A 1 35.99 -39.74 -46.25
N LYS A 2 34.78 -39.26 -46.08
CA LYS A 2 34.50 -37.83 -45.88
C LYS A 2 33.03 -37.67 -45.41
N THR A 3 32.72 -38.04 -44.15
CA THR A 3 31.35 -37.79 -43.63
C THR A 3 31.29 -37.86 -42.10
N ILE A 4 32.19 -37.15 -41.39
CA ILE A 4 32.11 -37.06 -39.91
C ILE A 4 32.53 -35.65 -39.45
N LYS A 5 32.13 -34.59 -40.05
CA LYS A 5 32.45 -33.25 -39.55
C LYS A 5 31.25 -32.31 -39.35
N PHE A 6 30.04 -32.74 -39.64
CA PHE A 6 28.84 -31.88 -39.51
C PHE A 6 27.99 -32.11 -38.25
N LEU A 7 28.31 -33.10 -37.41
CA LEU A 7 27.44 -33.44 -36.29
C LEU A 7 27.86 -32.80 -34.93
N ARG A 8 28.93 -32.00 -34.92
CA ARG A 8 29.38 -31.35 -33.65
C ARG A 8 29.04 -29.88 -33.52
N LEU A 9 28.46 -29.25 -34.52
CA LEU A 9 28.15 -27.81 -34.48
C LEU A 9 26.69 -27.53 -34.09
N SER A 10 25.79 -28.49 -34.19
CA SER A 10 24.38 -28.30 -33.84
C SER A 10 24.06 -28.52 -32.35
N LEU A 11 24.97 -29.12 -31.59
CA LEU A 11 24.74 -29.36 -30.15
C LEU A 11 25.10 -28.16 -29.26
N PHE A 12 25.90 -27.21 -29.78
CA PHE A 12 26.28 -26.01 -29.00
C PHE A 12 25.28 -24.85 -29.15
N ALA A 13 24.48 -24.83 -30.21
CA ALA A 13 23.47 -23.77 -30.42
C ALA A 13 22.21 -23.98 -29.57
N GLY A 14 21.94 -25.21 -29.10
CA GLY A 14 20.75 -25.54 -28.30
C GLY A 14 20.86 -25.19 -26.81
N CYS A 15 22.11 -25.06 -26.28
CA CYS A 15 22.29 -24.77 -24.86
C CYS A 15 22.31 -23.27 -24.52
N ILE A 16 22.47 -22.38 -25.51
CA ILE A 16 22.49 -20.94 -25.28
C ILE A 16 21.08 -20.35 -25.20
N ALA A 17 20.08 -21.02 -25.78
CA ALA A 17 18.68 -20.56 -25.75
C ALA A 17 17.93 -20.83 -24.42
N LEU A 18 18.52 -21.65 -23.53
CA LEU A 18 17.89 -21.99 -22.23
C LEU A 18 18.40 -21.17 -21.05
N MET A 19 19.34 -20.23 -21.27
CA MET A 19 19.85 -19.35 -20.22
C MET A 19 19.18 -17.97 -20.22
N ALA A 20 18.22 -17.72 -21.08
CA ALA A 20 17.56 -16.43 -21.18
C ALA A 20 16.10 -16.56 -20.72
N SER A 21 15.89 -16.60 -19.42
CA SER A 21 14.68 -16.06 -18.78
C SER A 21 14.38 -16.75 -17.43
N CYS A 22 15.30 -16.60 -16.48
CA CYS A 22 14.83 -16.52 -15.11
C CYS A 22 14.98 -15.05 -14.69
N SER A 23 14.22 -14.18 -15.30
CA SER A 23 13.95 -12.88 -14.69
C SER A 23 13.10 -13.17 -13.45
N ASP A 24 13.68 -13.01 -12.28
CA ASP A 24 12.96 -13.10 -11.01
C ASP A 24 11.82 -12.06 -11.07
N PRO A 25 10.54 -12.48 -11.18
CA PRO A 25 9.42 -11.56 -11.38
C PRO A 25 9.27 -10.60 -10.20
N VAL A 26 9.68 -11.02 -9.01
CA VAL A 26 9.70 -10.19 -7.81
C VAL A 26 10.70 -9.05 -7.95
N LYS A 27 11.88 -9.31 -8.49
CA LYS A 27 12.94 -8.30 -8.65
C LYS A 27 12.52 -7.15 -9.57
N SER A 28 11.77 -7.42 -10.63
CA SER A 28 11.29 -6.38 -11.55
C SER A 28 10.28 -5.42 -10.91
N ARG A 29 9.66 -5.84 -9.79
CA ARG A 29 8.63 -5.09 -9.06
C ARG A 29 9.20 -4.27 -7.90
N MET A 30 10.49 -4.44 -7.56
CA MET A 30 11.15 -3.63 -6.54
C MET A 30 11.41 -2.22 -7.06
N GLY A 31 11.53 -1.25 -6.15
CA GLY A 31 11.88 0.13 -6.46
C GLY A 31 10.91 1.17 -5.92
N GLY A 32 10.95 2.34 -6.53
CA GLY A 32 10.16 3.50 -6.12
C GLY A 32 8.86 3.63 -6.88
N TYR A 33 7.83 4.03 -6.17
CA TYR A 33 6.49 4.31 -6.67
C TYR A 33 6.00 5.64 -6.12
N SER A 34 5.15 6.32 -6.87
CA SER A 34 4.35 7.44 -6.36
C SER A 34 2.97 6.89 -6.00
N TYR A 35 2.47 7.18 -4.79
CA TYR A 35 1.15 6.70 -4.38
C TYR A 35 0.17 7.81 -4.11
N GLN A 36 -1.12 7.46 -4.24
CA GLN A 36 -2.26 8.31 -3.88
C GLN A 36 -3.34 7.45 -3.24
N ILE A 37 -3.90 7.92 -2.12
CA ILE A 37 -5.11 7.34 -1.55
C ILE A 37 -6.30 7.91 -2.34
N ALA A 38 -6.96 7.07 -3.12
CA ALA A 38 -8.05 7.45 -4.00
C ALA A 38 -9.39 7.58 -3.26
N LYS A 39 -9.60 6.71 -2.25
CA LYS A 39 -10.80 6.72 -1.40
C LYS A 39 -10.37 6.51 0.04
N GLN A 40 -10.78 7.40 0.93
CA GLN A 40 -10.51 7.31 2.37
C GLN A 40 -11.75 7.79 3.13
N GLU A 41 -12.67 6.88 3.38
CA GLU A 41 -13.85 7.11 4.19
C GLU A 41 -13.66 6.42 5.55
N VAL A 42 -13.90 7.14 6.62
CA VAL A 42 -13.80 6.63 7.99
C VAL A 42 -15.07 6.97 8.77
N THR A 43 -15.40 6.12 9.71
CA THR A 43 -16.53 6.32 10.63
C THR A 43 -16.01 6.45 12.05
N ILE A 44 -16.50 7.43 12.80
CA ILE A 44 -16.16 7.67 14.21
C ILE A 44 -17.35 7.30 15.06
N ASP A 45 -17.14 6.43 16.06
CA ASP A 45 -18.17 5.92 17.00
C ASP A 45 -19.43 5.41 16.28
N ASP A 46 -19.28 4.79 15.11
CA ASP A 46 -20.36 4.27 14.26
C ASP A 46 -21.42 5.33 13.87
N THR A 47 -21.16 6.61 14.09
CA THR A 47 -22.16 7.68 13.94
C THR A 47 -21.73 8.76 12.96
N VAL A 48 -20.47 9.10 12.86
CA VAL A 48 -19.97 10.20 12.03
C VAL A 48 -19.11 9.62 10.90
N SER A 49 -19.64 9.64 9.68
CA SER A 49 -18.88 9.26 8.48
C SER A 49 -18.18 10.47 7.89
N ILE A 50 -16.89 10.34 7.59
CA ILE A 50 -16.02 11.40 7.12
C ILE A 50 -15.23 10.91 5.92
N VAL A 51 -15.26 11.68 4.83
CA VAL A 51 -14.34 11.49 3.71
C VAL A 51 -13.11 12.34 3.95
N LEU A 52 -11.98 11.68 4.17
CA LEU A 52 -10.72 12.37 4.39
C LEU A 52 -10.11 12.82 3.06
N THR A 53 -9.40 13.94 3.10
CA THR A 53 -8.61 14.42 1.96
C THR A 53 -7.55 13.37 1.61
N GLY A 54 -7.46 13.01 0.35
CA GLY A 54 -6.52 12.01 -0.14
C GLY A 54 -5.07 12.31 0.27
N GLU A 55 -4.38 11.27 0.70
CA GLU A 55 -2.95 11.32 0.98
C GLU A 55 -2.18 10.95 -0.28
N MET A 56 -1.06 11.62 -0.51
CA MET A 56 -0.12 11.32 -1.60
C MET A 56 1.30 11.23 -1.06
N GLY A 57 2.15 10.49 -1.76
CA GLY A 57 3.54 10.36 -1.36
C GLY A 57 4.35 9.43 -2.25
N ALA A 58 5.50 9.01 -1.74
CA ALA A 58 6.37 8.04 -2.35
C ALA A 58 6.35 6.72 -1.56
N LEU A 59 6.31 5.61 -2.26
CA LEU A 59 6.45 4.26 -1.72
C LEU A 59 7.76 3.67 -2.23
N GLN A 60 8.61 3.20 -1.33
CA GLN A 60 9.77 2.39 -1.65
C GLN A 60 9.48 0.94 -1.29
N MET A 61 9.70 0.04 -2.24
CA MET A 61 9.53 -1.39 -2.06
C MET A 61 10.88 -2.10 -2.22
N GLU A 62 11.31 -2.82 -1.19
CA GLU A 62 12.60 -3.52 -1.13
C GLU A 62 12.39 -4.98 -0.75
N ARG A 63 13.13 -5.87 -1.42
CA ARG A 63 13.15 -7.27 -1.06
C ARG A 63 14.00 -7.50 0.18
N VAL A 64 13.46 -8.17 1.19
CA VAL A 64 14.20 -8.51 2.42
C VAL A 64 14.78 -9.92 2.29
N LYS A 65 13.92 -10.92 2.10
CA LYS A 65 14.36 -12.32 1.96
C LYS A 65 13.22 -13.15 1.33
N ASN A 66 13.55 -13.99 0.35
CA ASN A 66 12.58 -14.79 -0.39
C ASN A 66 11.48 -13.87 -0.97
N ASP A 67 10.23 -14.12 -0.63
CA ASP A 67 9.06 -13.36 -1.09
C ASP A 67 8.65 -12.27 -0.09
N ASN A 68 9.43 -12.05 0.97
CA ASN A 68 9.18 -10.98 1.93
C ASN A 68 9.77 -9.67 1.44
N ILE A 69 8.98 -8.61 1.59
CA ILE A 69 9.31 -7.25 1.19
C ILE A 69 9.16 -6.29 2.37
N LEU A 70 9.92 -5.21 2.32
CA LEU A 70 9.76 -4.02 3.14
C LEU A 70 9.13 -2.94 2.29
N LEU A 71 8.07 -2.32 2.79
CA LEU A 71 7.42 -1.18 2.19
C LEU A 71 7.64 0.04 3.10
N THR A 72 8.18 1.10 2.52
CA THR A 72 8.38 2.39 3.20
C THR A 72 7.55 3.45 2.50
N PHE A 73 6.59 4.00 3.22
CA PHE A 73 5.71 5.07 2.74
C PHE A 73 6.21 6.41 3.28
N ASN A 74 6.39 7.37 2.39
CA ASN A 74 6.77 8.75 2.71
C ASN A 74 5.65 9.67 2.23
N SER A 75 4.80 10.11 3.13
CA SER A 75 3.71 11.04 2.82
C SER A 75 4.26 12.42 2.48
N LEU A 76 3.60 13.13 1.56
CA LEU A 76 3.90 14.55 1.31
C LEU A 76 3.62 15.45 2.52
N LYS A 77 2.89 14.96 3.51
CA LYS A 77 2.67 15.66 4.80
C LYS A 77 3.85 15.50 5.78
N GLY A 78 4.83 14.65 5.43
CA GLY A 78 6.04 14.41 6.22
C GLY A 78 5.97 13.16 7.10
N ASP A 79 4.86 12.43 7.09
CA ASP A 79 4.74 11.17 7.82
C ASP A 79 5.52 10.06 7.10
N VAL A 80 6.26 9.27 7.87
CA VAL A 80 6.98 8.10 7.37
C VAL A 80 6.53 6.89 8.15
N TYR A 81 6.10 5.85 7.46
CA TYR A 81 5.76 4.58 8.09
C TYR A 81 6.23 3.40 7.25
N THR A 82 6.49 2.29 7.91
CA THR A 82 7.00 1.09 7.28
C THR A 82 6.16 -0.11 7.67
N THR A 83 6.03 -1.04 6.75
CA THR A 83 5.47 -2.36 7.02
C THR A 83 6.20 -3.40 6.21
N THR A 84 6.05 -4.66 6.60
CA THR A 84 6.50 -5.79 5.80
C THR A 84 5.30 -6.46 5.14
N GLY A 85 5.56 -7.12 4.03
CA GLY A 85 4.57 -7.92 3.34
C GLY A 85 5.20 -9.15 2.73
N ARG A 86 4.36 -10.07 2.28
CA ARG A 86 4.76 -11.22 1.49
C ARG A 86 4.10 -11.12 0.11
N ILE A 87 4.90 -11.33 -0.92
CA ILE A 87 4.40 -11.47 -2.29
C ILE A 87 4.03 -12.94 -2.52
N ASP A 88 2.83 -13.14 -3.04
CA ASP A 88 2.30 -14.43 -3.46
C ASP A 88 1.69 -14.22 -4.86
N ASP A 89 2.40 -14.64 -5.90
CA ASP A 89 2.10 -14.34 -7.30
C ASP A 89 1.97 -12.82 -7.57
N ASP A 90 0.76 -12.31 -7.79
CA ASP A 90 0.45 -10.91 -8.04
C ASP A 90 -0.16 -10.20 -6.81
N GLU A 91 -0.23 -10.88 -5.68
CA GLU A 91 -0.79 -10.34 -4.45
C GLU A 91 0.31 -9.99 -3.43
N ILE A 92 0.07 -8.95 -2.65
CA ILE A 92 0.85 -8.59 -1.47
C ILE A 92 -0.03 -8.74 -0.24
N VAL A 93 0.36 -9.62 0.67
CA VAL A 93 -0.25 -9.73 1.99
C VAL A 93 0.56 -8.86 2.95
N LEU A 94 -0.03 -7.79 3.47
CA LEU A 94 0.62 -6.88 4.40
C LEU A 94 0.59 -7.43 5.83
N GLN A 95 1.67 -7.19 6.58
CA GLN A 95 1.61 -7.29 8.03
C GLN A 95 0.94 -6.04 8.59
N PRO A 96 0.01 -6.17 9.55
CA PRO A 96 -0.58 -5.02 10.20
C PRO A 96 0.49 -4.09 10.79
N PHE A 97 0.25 -2.78 10.72
CA PHE A 97 1.16 -1.78 11.25
C PHE A 97 0.39 -0.61 11.86
N GLU A 98 1.02 0.08 12.79
CA GLU A 98 0.42 1.21 13.46
C GLU A 98 0.86 2.54 12.82
N ARG A 99 -0.06 3.49 12.80
CA ARG A 99 0.22 4.88 12.43
C ARG A 99 -0.73 5.83 13.15
N THR A 100 -0.38 7.10 13.16
CA THR A 100 -1.23 8.18 13.63
C THR A 100 -2.03 8.77 12.48
N LEU A 101 -3.32 9.02 12.68
CA LEU A 101 -4.22 9.66 11.73
C LEU A 101 -4.86 10.90 12.35
N SER A 102 -4.61 12.07 11.76
CA SER A 102 -5.28 13.31 12.16
C SER A 102 -6.52 13.54 11.30
N VAL A 103 -7.65 13.75 11.94
CA VAL A 103 -8.96 13.93 11.31
C VAL A 103 -9.53 15.28 11.70
N THR A 104 -9.97 16.05 10.70
CA THR A 104 -10.68 17.31 10.90
C THR A 104 -12.09 17.17 10.32
N TYR A 105 -13.10 17.42 11.14
CA TYR A 105 -14.50 17.37 10.75
C TYR A 105 -15.34 18.41 11.45
N THR A 106 -16.55 18.64 10.93
CA THR A 106 -17.49 19.61 11.49
C THR A 106 -18.67 18.87 12.09
N VAL A 107 -19.03 19.21 13.33
CA VAL A 107 -20.24 18.74 13.98
C VAL A 107 -21.18 19.93 14.19
N THR A 108 -22.43 19.75 13.87
CA THR A 108 -23.47 20.74 14.18
C THR A 108 -23.96 20.48 15.60
N GLN A 109 -23.72 21.42 16.49
CA GLN A 109 -24.21 21.38 17.87
C GLN A 109 -25.53 22.13 17.95
N GLU A 110 -26.60 21.44 18.38
CA GLU A 110 -27.87 22.11 18.66
C GLU A 110 -27.70 22.93 19.95
N ASP A 111 -27.59 24.24 19.81
CA ASP A 111 -27.69 25.16 20.94
C ASP A 111 -29.17 25.65 21.04
N LEU A 112 -29.57 26.05 22.24
CA LEU A 112 -30.97 26.44 22.57
C LEU A 112 -31.54 27.56 21.66
N LEU A 113 -30.71 28.26 20.91
CA LEU A 113 -31.10 29.39 20.08
C LEU A 113 -30.77 29.25 18.58
N ARG A 114 -29.72 28.54 18.23
CA ARG A 114 -29.31 28.31 16.82
C ARG A 114 -28.35 27.11 16.74
N PRO A 115 -28.44 26.30 15.66
CA PRO A 115 -27.39 25.33 15.40
C PRO A 115 -26.06 26.06 15.13
N VAL A 116 -24.99 25.58 15.76
CA VAL A 116 -23.63 26.11 15.62
C VAL A 116 -22.72 25.02 15.09
N ASP A 117 -22.07 25.29 13.99
CA ASP A 117 -21.07 24.38 13.43
C ASP A 117 -19.75 24.53 14.19
N LYS A 118 -19.27 23.42 14.73
CA LYS A 118 -17.99 23.33 15.45
C LYS A 118 -17.03 22.45 14.67
N THR A 119 -15.87 23.01 14.30
CA THR A 119 -14.77 22.24 13.74
C THR A 119 -14.07 21.46 14.85
N VAL A 120 -13.92 20.17 14.66
CA VAL A 120 -13.25 19.24 15.58
C VAL A 120 -11.99 18.74 14.89
N ASN A 121 -10.87 18.80 15.62
CA ASN A 121 -9.60 18.21 15.19
C ASN A 121 -9.24 17.11 16.20
N GLU A 122 -9.15 15.90 15.76
CA GLU A 122 -8.83 14.75 16.58
C GLU A 122 -7.72 13.91 15.96
N THR A 123 -6.95 13.25 16.81
CA THR A 123 -5.86 12.38 16.41
C THR A 123 -6.14 10.98 16.94
N TYR A 124 -5.95 9.99 16.08
CA TYR A 124 -6.20 8.59 16.34
C TYR A 124 -4.93 7.77 16.17
N ASN A 125 -4.68 6.84 17.07
CA ASN A 125 -3.73 5.76 16.82
C ASN A 125 -4.49 4.64 16.13
N ILE A 126 -4.11 4.33 14.90
CA ILE A 126 -4.77 3.34 14.08
C ILE A 126 -3.83 2.19 13.74
N GLU A 127 -4.36 0.98 13.76
CA GLU A 127 -3.79 -0.17 13.09
C GLU A 127 -4.29 -0.17 11.63
N VAL A 128 -3.36 -0.36 10.71
CA VAL A 128 -3.63 -0.52 9.28
C VAL A 128 -3.37 -1.95 8.90
N SER A 129 -4.34 -2.59 8.29
CA SER A 129 -4.25 -3.94 7.74
C SER A 129 -4.77 -3.99 6.31
N GLY A 130 -4.59 -5.11 5.62
CA GLY A 130 -5.07 -5.30 4.27
C GLY A 130 -4.05 -5.96 3.35
N GLY A 131 -4.17 -5.70 2.07
CA GLY A 131 -3.32 -6.27 1.03
C GLY A 131 -3.27 -5.40 -0.22
N ALA A 132 -2.62 -5.91 -1.25
CA ALA A 132 -2.58 -5.24 -2.54
C ALA A 132 -2.51 -6.24 -3.69
N GLU A 133 -2.99 -5.81 -4.84
CA GLU A 133 -2.85 -6.49 -6.12
C GLU A 133 -1.83 -5.74 -6.98
N MET A 134 -0.92 -6.46 -7.59
CA MET A 134 0.10 -5.91 -8.48
C MET A 134 -0.31 -6.08 -9.93
N HIS A 135 -0.34 -4.96 -10.64
CA HIS A 135 -0.57 -4.92 -12.09
C HIS A 135 0.65 -4.24 -12.72
N ASP A 136 1.25 -4.77 -13.75
CA ASP A 136 2.43 -4.27 -14.46
C ASP A 136 3.23 -3.13 -13.78
N GLU A 137 2.76 -1.88 -13.91
CA GLU A 137 3.39 -0.67 -13.36
C GLU A 137 2.62 -0.08 -12.16
N THR A 138 1.53 -0.72 -11.71
CA THR A 138 0.69 -0.21 -10.62
C THR A 138 0.49 -1.25 -9.54
N ILE A 139 0.28 -0.77 -8.31
CA ILE A 139 -0.08 -1.59 -7.16
C ILE A 139 -1.35 -0.99 -6.57
N HIS A 140 -2.38 -1.80 -6.44
CA HIS A 140 -3.68 -1.40 -5.90
C HIS A 140 -3.84 -1.98 -4.50
N PHE A 141 -3.75 -1.12 -3.49
CA PHE A 141 -3.94 -1.50 -2.10
C PHE A 141 -5.40 -1.34 -1.69
N THR A 142 -5.89 -2.33 -0.96
CA THR A 142 -7.15 -2.26 -0.22
C THR A 142 -6.81 -2.37 1.26
N LEU A 143 -7.01 -1.29 2.01
CA LEU A 143 -6.60 -1.17 3.40
C LEU A 143 -7.82 -1.03 4.31
N GLN A 144 -7.64 -1.41 5.56
CA GLN A 144 -8.60 -1.24 6.65
C GLN A 144 -7.92 -0.48 7.78
N TYR A 145 -8.65 0.44 8.40
CA TYR A 145 -8.21 1.21 9.56
C TYR A 145 -9.06 0.85 10.77
N ARG A 146 -8.42 0.61 11.89
CA ARG A 146 -9.09 0.45 13.18
C ARG A 146 -8.26 1.12 14.25
N GLY A 147 -8.88 1.94 15.09
CA GLY A 147 -8.12 2.63 16.12
C GLY A 147 -8.95 3.40 17.11
N THR A 148 -8.25 4.12 17.98
CA THR A 148 -8.83 4.85 19.09
C THR A 148 -8.23 6.25 19.17
N GLY A 149 -9.02 7.22 19.54
CA GLY A 149 -8.60 8.60 19.76
C GLY A 149 -7.51 8.72 20.82
N VAL A 150 -6.47 9.52 20.52
CA VAL A 150 -5.35 9.74 21.45
C VAL A 150 -5.79 10.48 22.72
N SER A 151 -6.77 11.37 22.63
CA SER A 151 -7.25 12.24 23.71
C SER A 151 -8.67 11.90 24.19
N ASN A 152 -9.28 10.86 23.61
CA ASN A 152 -10.62 10.41 23.95
C ASN A 152 -10.74 8.92 23.61
N ASP A 153 -11.80 8.29 24.06
CA ASP A 153 -12.03 6.85 23.83
C ASP A 153 -12.80 6.57 22.53
N LYS A 154 -12.96 7.56 21.64
CA LYS A 154 -13.69 7.39 20.39
C LYS A 154 -13.01 6.37 19.48
N GLN A 155 -13.80 5.50 18.92
CA GLN A 155 -13.34 4.52 17.95
C GLN A 155 -13.36 5.11 16.55
N ILE A 156 -12.38 4.75 15.71
CA ILE A 156 -12.34 5.05 14.29
C ILE A 156 -12.21 3.75 13.49
N VAL A 157 -13.02 3.63 12.48
CA VAL A 157 -13.01 2.50 11.55
C VAL A 157 -13.03 3.04 10.12
N GLY A 158 -12.17 2.48 9.27
CA GLY A 158 -12.19 2.72 7.82
C GLY A 158 -12.14 1.38 7.10
N GLU A 159 -13.08 1.15 6.21
CA GLU A 159 -13.14 -0.04 5.37
C GLU A 159 -12.95 0.37 3.91
N ASP A 160 -12.39 -0.54 3.11
CA ASP A 160 -12.16 -0.32 1.68
C ASP A 160 -11.41 0.99 1.36
N ILE A 161 -10.37 1.30 2.14
CA ILE A 161 -9.47 2.42 1.85
C ILE A 161 -8.65 2.03 0.62
N LEU A 162 -8.86 2.76 -0.48
CA LEU A 162 -8.22 2.47 -1.75
C LEU A 162 -7.01 3.37 -1.98
N MET A 163 -5.83 2.75 -2.13
CA MET A 163 -4.60 3.44 -2.48
C MET A 163 -4.02 2.83 -3.76
N VAL A 164 -3.60 3.67 -4.69
CA VAL A 164 -2.94 3.26 -5.92
C VAL A 164 -1.52 3.81 -5.92
N ALA A 165 -0.56 2.92 -6.15
CA ALA A 165 0.84 3.27 -6.34
C ALA A 165 1.26 2.98 -7.78
N LYS A 166 1.92 3.94 -8.43
CA LYS A 166 2.43 3.83 -9.80
C LYS A 166 3.95 3.89 -9.80
N LYS A 167 4.57 3.00 -10.55
CA LYS A 167 6.04 2.92 -10.67
C LYS A 167 6.60 4.20 -11.30
N ASN A 168 7.71 4.68 -10.73
CA ASN A 168 8.42 5.89 -11.19
C ASN A 168 9.32 5.60 -12.40
#